data_0b4f3126450e0df87566b37750b200dc
#
_entry.id   0b4f3126450e0df87566b37750b200dc
#
_cell.length_a   1.000
_cell.length_b   1.000
_cell.length_c   1.000
_cell.angle_alpha   90.00
_cell.angle_beta   90.00
_cell.angle_gamma   90.00
#
_symmetry.space_group_name_H-M   'P 1'
#
loop_
_entity.id
_entity.type
_entity.pdbx_description
1 polymer ?
#
loop_
_entity_poly.entity_id
_entity_poly.type
_entity_poly.pdbx_seq_one_letter_code
_entity_poly.pdbx_strand_id
1 'polypeptide(L)'
;MKRVSRRTARPLLTAALGLVPLLVVGQSVVGPSSVSPGPASRSAAGRTSTGTRTAQVVTPLPGYEFEFTRLIYQENPDYSRGWGFGGQRWTTDAPEAETHLLQGIKRLTRVNANSEGTALRLDDDAIFDHPFLYAVEVGGWFLSDEEAHRLREYLDRGGFLVVDDFHGTFEWEGFLASMRRVYPDRPIVELPVSDELFHVVYDLIERPQIPSIYGAMTGRTWERDGYTPHWRGIYDANGRLSVVINFNMDMGDAWEHADSPQYPQPLTALAYRYAINYLLYSMSH
;
A
#
# COMPACT_ATOMS: atom_id res chain seq x y z
N MET A 1 4.81 -41.21 -55.73
CA MET A 1 3.43 -41.33 -55.19
C MET A 1 3.12 -40.05 -54.44
N LYS A 2 2.21 -39.24 -55.01
CA LYS A 2 1.74 -37.93 -54.49
C LYS A 2 0.59 -38.19 -53.46
N ARG A 3 0.67 -37.59 -52.26
CA ARG A 3 -0.49 -37.50 -51.37
C ARG A 3 -0.88 -36.04 -51.18
N VAL A 4 -2.14 -35.79 -51.51
CA VAL A 4 -2.86 -34.54 -51.53
C VAL A 4 -3.28 -34.17 -50.10
N SER A 5 -3.00 -32.91 -49.68
CA SER A 5 -3.50 -32.32 -48.47
C SER A 5 -4.91 -31.75 -48.66
N ARG A 6 -5.83 -32.13 -47.81
CA ARG A 6 -7.20 -31.54 -47.74
C ARG A 6 -7.22 -30.38 -46.80
N ARG A 7 -7.56 -29.21 -47.30
CA ARG A 7 -7.94 -28.02 -46.55
C ARG A 7 -9.37 -28.18 -46.02
N THR A 8 -9.55 -28.03 -44.72
CA THR A 8 -10.87 -27.88 -44.08
C THR A 8 -11.16 -26.41 -43.82
N ALA A 9 -12.30 -25.93 -44.35
CA ALA A 9 -12.79 -24.57 -44.19
C ALA A 9 -13.43 -24.38 -42.81
N ARG A 10 -13.21 -23.21 -42.22
CA ARG A 10 -13.88 -22.74 -41.01
C ARG A 10 -15.19 -22.01 -41.39
N PRO A 11 -16.29 -22.15 -40.63
CA PRO A 11 -17.48 -21.32 -40.81
C PRO A 11 -17.35 -19.99 -40.06
N LEU A 12 -17.78 -18.91 -40.71
CA LEU A 12 -17.99 -17.59 -40.14
C LEU A 12 -19.24 -17.61 -39.25
N LEU A 13 -19.07 -17.15 -38.01
CA LEU A 13 -20.20 -16.90 -37.11
C LEU A 13 -20.55 -15.39 -37.18
N THR A 14 -21.77 -15.13 -37.66
CA THR A 14 -22.35 -13.79 -37.72
C THR A 14 -22.90 -13.41 -36.35
N ALA A 15 -22.46 -12.29 -35.80
CA ALA A 15 -23.00 -11.72 -34.56
C ALA A 15 -24.19 -10.81 -34.88
N ALA A 16 -25.35 -11.10 -34.30
CA ALA A 16 -26.57 -10.29 -34.36
C ALA A 16 -26.51 -9.20 -33.26
N LEU A 17 -26.61 -7.92 -33.67
CA LEU A 17 -26.84 -6.80 -32.76
C LEU A 17 -28.30 -6.80 -32.29
N GLY A 18 -28.51 -6.90 -30.99
CA GLY A 18 -29.81 -6.68 -30.35
C GLY A 18 -29.92 -5.23 -29.88
N LEU A 19 -30.85 -4.47 -30.42
CA LEU A 19 -31.30 -3.17 -29.92
C LEU A 19 -32.13 -3.34 -28.65
N VAL A 20 -31.77 -2.60 -27.57
CA VAL A 20 -32.58 -2.45 -26.36
C VAL A 20 -33.28 -1.07 -26.41
N PRO A 21 -34.60 -0.97 -26.21
CA PRO A 21 -35.27 0.33 -26.22
C PRO A 21 -35.14 1.07 -24.91
N LEU A 22 -34.93 2.38 -25.04
CA LEU A 22 -34.82 3.39 -23.96
C LEU A 22 -36.25 3.71 -23.45
N LEU A 23 -36.52 3.44 -22.18
CA LEU A 23 -37.77 3.84 -21.51
C LEU A 23 -37.55 5.23 -20.87
N VAL A 24 -38.23 6.22 -21.37
CA VAL A 24 -38.32 7.58 -20.79
C VAL A 24 -39.45 7.59 -19.77
N VAL A 25 -39.13 7.82 -18.50
CA VAL A 25 -40.10 8.06 -17.43
C VAL A 25 -40.18 9.56 -17.14
N GLY A 26 -41.38 10.10 -17.30
CA GLY A 26 -41.67 11.51 -17.17
C GLY A 26 -41.57 12.04 -15.73
N GLN A 27 -41.07 13.29 -15.61
CA GLN A 27 -41.06 14.08 -14.38
C GLN A 27 -42.40 14.77 -14.16
N SER A 28 -43.01 14.60 -12.97
CA SER A 28 -44.13 15.41 -12.51
C SER A 28 -43.60 16.60 -11.70
N VAL A 29 -43.93 17.78 -12.17
CA VAL A 29 -43.68 19.06 -11.54
C VAL A 29 -44.76 19.37 -10.49
N VAL A 30 -44.40 19.57 -9.24
CA VAL A 30 -45.27 20.13 -8.21
C VAL A 30 -44.75 21.52 -7.84
N GLY A 31 -45.61 22.52 -8.00
CA GLY A 31 -45.33 23.93 -7.81
C GLY A 31 -45.26 24.36 -6.33
N PRO A 32 -44.82 25.60 -6.06
CA PRO A 32 -44.43 26.04 -4.72
C PRO A 32 -45.60 26.59 -3.88
N SER A 33 -45.65 26.22 -2.62
CA SER A 33 -46.50 26.86 -1.59
C SER A 33 -45.71 27.94 -0.84
N SER A 34 -46.26 29.12 -0.88
CA SER A 34 -45.80 30.33 -0.18
C SER A 34 -46.12 30.29 1.31
N VAL A 35 -45.15 30.54 2.19
CA VAL A 35 -45.37 30.88 3.61
C VAL A 35 -44.55 32.15 3.94
N SER A 36 -45.23 33.13 4.50
CA SER A 36 -44.74 34.44 4.89
C SER A 36 -43.86 34.44 6.15
N PRO A 37 -43.03 35.46 6.37
CA PRO A 37 -42.04 35.48 7.45
C PRO A 37 -42.54 36.03 8.77
N GLY A 38 -42.14 35.43 9.87
CA GLY A 38 -42.24 35.94 11.23
C GLY A 38 -40.90 36.51 11.73
N PRO A 39 -40.87 37.33 12.79
CA PRO A 39 -39.82 38.34 12.98
C PRO A 39 -38.54 37.83 13.62
N ALA A 40 -37.45 38.56 13.31
CA ALA A 40 -36.10 38.37 13.75
C ALA A 40 -35.89 38.43 15.28
N SER A 41 -35.14 37.48 15.80
CA SER A 41 -34.38 37.65 17.03
C SER A 41 -32.87 37.65 16.72
N ARG A 42 -32.24 38.76 17.08
CA ARG A 42 -30.76 38.91 17.04
C ARG A 42 -30.15 38.11 18.18
N SER A 43 -29.18 37.26 17.90
CA SER A 43 -28.18 36.88 18.90
C SER A 43 -26.89 36.36 18.22
N ALA A 44 -25.83 37.03 18.63
CA ALA A 44 -24.47 36.59 18.87
C ALA A 44 -23.62 35.94 17.73
N ALA A 45 -22.58 36.69 17.46
CA ALA A 45 -21.34 36.37 16.81
C ALA A 45 -20.89 34.88 16.88
N GLY A 46 -20.91 34.22 15.72
CA GLY A 46 -20.21 33.00 15.51
C GLY A 46 -18.72 33.29 15.34
N ARG A 47 -17.89 32.86 16.29
CA ARG A 47 -16.44 32.77 16.15
C ARG A 47 -16.15 31.77 15.07
N THR A 48 -15.61 32.21 13.97
CA THR A 48 -14.85 31.34 13.03
C THR A 48 -13.59 30.89 13.75
N SER A 49 -13.62 29.69 14.31
CA SER A 49 -12.39 29.01 14.73
C SER A 49 -11.66 28.57 13.47
N THR A 50 -10.71 29.36 13.02
CA THR A 50 -9.60 28.87 12.20
C THR A 50 -8.84 27.87 13.05
N GLY A 51 -9.21 26.59 12.90
CA GLY A 51 -8.45 25.48 13.46
C GLY A 51 -7.07 25.47 12.82
N THR A 52 -6.10 26.04 13.51
CA THR A 52 -4.69 25.87 13.19
C THR A 52 -4.43 24.38 13.31
N ARG A 53 -4.16 23.72 12.17
CA ARG A 53 -3.65 22.34 12.12
C ARG A 53 -2.35 22.35 12.90
N THR A 54 -2.37 21.91 14.14
CA THR A 54 -1.16 21.49 14.84
C THR A 54 -0.75 20.17 14.18
N ALA A 55 0.18 20.25 13.24
CA ALA A 55 0.96 19.08 12.86
C ALA A 55 1.54 18.54 14.17
N GLN A 56 1.18 17.31 14.53
CA GLN A 56 1.85 16.62 15.63
C GLN A 56 3.30 16.45 15.18
N VAL A 57 4.20 17.19 15.81
CA VAL A 57 5.63 17.03 15.62
C VAL A 57 5.96 15.68 16.23
N VAL A 58 6.13 14.66 15.37
CA VAL A 58 6.75 13.40 15.79
C VAL A 58 8.14 13.78 16.25
N THR A 59 8.43 13.55 17.52
CA THR A 59 9.77 13.85 18.07
C THR A 59 10.75 12.87 17.45
N PRO A 60 11.74 13.32 16.67
CA PRO A 60 12.74 12.41 16.10
C PRO A 60 13.41 11.64 17.22
N LEU A 61 13.69 10.36 17.00
CA LEU A 61 14.49 9.55 17.90
C LEU A 61 15.83 10.24 18.16
N PRO A 62 16.38 10.19 19.38
CA PRO A 62 17.61 10.92 19.70
C PRO A 62 18.75 10.56 18.76
N GLY A 63 19.12 11.48 17.87
CA GLY A 63 20.27 11.38 16.98
C GLY A 63 19.99 11.05 15.52
N TYR A 64 18.78 10.60 15.13
CA TYR A 64 18.42 10.29 13.74
C TYR A 64 17.10 10.96 13.34
N GLU A 65 16.97 11.28 12.02
CA GLU A 65 15.72 11.80 11.44
C GLU A 65 14.82 10.66 10.94
N PHE A 66 15.40 9.49 10.66
CA PHE A 66 14.71 8.32 10.18
C PHE A 66 15.31 7.03 10.75
N GLU A 67 14.43 6.12 11.11
CA GLU A 67 14.74 4.73 11.46
C GLU A 67 13.79 3.79 10.72
N PHE A 68 14.35 2.80 10.05
CA PHE A 68 13.56 1.75 9.43
C PHE A 68 13.00 0.83 10.51
N THR A 69 11.67 0.75 10.62
CA THR A 69 11.02 -0.03 11.65
C THR A 69 10.17 -1.12 11.05
N ARG A 70 10.54 -2.36 11.32
CA ARG A 70 9.82 -3.54 10.88
C ARG A 70 8.73 -3.91 11.87
N LEU A 71 7.54 -4.24 11.38
CA LEU A 71 6.42 -4.66 12.22
C LEU A 71 6.52 -6.16 12.52
N ILE A 72 6.60 -6.51 13.80
CA ILE A 72 6.46 -7.89 14.28
C ILE A 72 4.99 -8.21 14.43
N TYR A 73 4.51 -9.22 13.73
CA TYR A 73 3.12 -9.67 13.79
C TYR A 73 3.04 -11.18 14.04
N GLN A 74 1.86 -11.65 14.43
CA GLN A 74 1.57 -13.08 14.56
C GLN A 74 1.11 -13.64 13.21
N GLU A 75 1.40 -14.92 12.95
CA GLU A 75 0.94 -15.60 11.75
C GLU A 75 -0.43 -16.25 11.97
N ASN A 76 -1.28 -16.15 10.96
CA ASN A 76 -2.55 -16.84 10.90
C ASN A 76 -2.32 -18.29 10.42
N PRO A 77 -2.61 -19.31 11.25
CA PRO A 77 -2.40 -20.72 10.87
C PRO A 77 -3.18 -21.14 9.62
N ASP A 78 -4.29 -20.48 9.31
CA ASP A 78 -5.13 -20.81 8.15
C ASP A 78 -4.50 -20.30 6.83
N TYR A 79 -3.71 -19.23 6.88
CA TYR A 79 -3.01 -18.64 5.74
C TYR A 79 -1.52 -19.00 5.69
N SER A 80 -0.97 -19.56 6.75
CA SER A 80 0.45 -19.97 6.82
C SER A 80 0.71 -21.37 6.28
N ARG A 81 -0.31 -22.12 5.87
CA ARG A 81 -0.17 -23.49 5.36
C ARG A 81 0.57 -23.50 4.01
N GLY A 82 1.72 -24.16 3.98
CA GLY A 82 2.51 -24.36 2.74
C GLY A 82 3.89 -23.71 2.76
N TRP A 83 4.20 -22.87 3.70
CA TRP A 83 5.56 -22.43 3.97
C TRP A 83 6.23 -23.44 4.89
N GLY A 84 7.07 -24.28 4.32
CA GLY A 84 7.91 -25.21 5.08
C GLY A 84 8.93 -24.40 5.88
N PHE A 85 9.11 -24.82 7.13
CA PHE A 85 10.19 -24.43 8.03
C PHE A 85 9.97 -23.32 9.05
N GLY A 86 8.78 -23.10 9.60
CA GLY A 86 8.65 -22.45 10.91
C GLY A 86 9.38 -21.11 11.12
N GLY A 87 9.72 -20.40 10.03
CA GLY A 87 10.28 -19.07 10.05
C GLY A 87 9.18 -18.05 10.36
N GLN A 88 9.56 -16.97 11.00
CA GLN A 88 8.67 -15.85 11.24
C GLN A 88 8.64 -15.00 9.96
N ARG A 89 7.54 -14.95 9.23
CA ARG A 89 7.42 -14.26 7.94
C ARG A 89 7.78 -12.77 8.01
N TRP A 90 7.54 -12.13 9.15
CA TRP A 90 7.93 -10.74 9.35
C TRP A 90 9.45 -10.52 9.26
N THR A 91 10.28 -11.59 9.32
CA THR A 91 11.75 -11.51 9.16
C THR A 91 12.22 -11.76 7.73
N THR A 92 11.31 -11.94 6.76
CA THR A 92 11.70 -12.11 5.36
C THR A 92 12.61 -10.96 4.93
N ASP A 93 13.69 -11.27 4.20
CA ASP A 93 14.72 -10.36 3.70
C ASP A 93 15.57 -9.64 4.77
N ALA A 94 15.28 -9.87 6.04
CA ALA A 94 16.03 -9.23 7.13
C ALA A 94 17.32 -10.01 7.46
N PRO A 95 18.41 -9.30 7.82
CA PRO A 95 18.54 -7.83 7.94
C PRO A 95 19.08 -7.15 6.66
N GLU A 96 19.32 -7.89 5.58
CA GLU A 96 20.01 -7.39 4.40
C GLU A 96 19.21 -6.30 3.68
N ALA A 97 17.87 -6.46 3.57
CA ALA A 97 17.00 -5.48 2.92
C ALA A 97 17.09 -4.09 3.57
N GLU A 98 16.93 -4.01 4.90
CA GLU A 98 17.04 -2.73 5.60
C GLU A 98 18.47 -2.18 5.61
N THR A 99 19.48 -3.04 5.70
CA THR A 99 20.89 -2.63 5.66
C THR A 99 21.22 -1.94 4.34
N HIS A 100 20.87 -2.56 3.22
CA HIS A 100 21.08 -1.99 1.89
C HIS A 100 20.22 -0.75 1.66
N LEU A 101 18.92 -0.80 2.04
CA LEU A 101 18.03 0.35 1.91
C LEU A 101 18.56 1.56 2.67
N LEU A 102 18.95 1.41 3.94
CA LEU A 102 19.49 2.49 4.77
C LEU A 102 20.79 3.06 4.20
N GLN A 103 21.66 2.22 3.64
CA GLN A 103 22.84 2.69 2.90
C GLN A 103 22.46 3.53 1.68
N GLY A 104 21.43 3.09 0.94
CA GLY A 104 20.91 3.82 -0.21
C GLY A 104 20.31 5.17 0.18
N ILE A 105 19.50 5.22 1.23
CA ILE A 105 18.93 6.47 1.78
C ILE A 105 20.03 7.47 2.12
N LYS A 106 21.08 7.04 2.84
CA LYS A 106 22.23 7.91 3.20
C LYS A 106 23.02 8.43 2.01
N ARG A 107 23.07 7.67 0.91
CA ARG A 107 23.80 8.05 -0.31
C ARG A 107 22.98 8.93 -1.25
N LEU A 108 21.68 8.71 -1.30
CA LEU A 108 20.78 9.33 -2.28
C LEU A 108 20.00 10.52 -1.72
N THR A 109 20.01 10.68 -0.39
CA THR A 109 19.32 11.78 0.30
C THR A 109 20.23 12.48 1.28
N ARG A 110 19.73 13.52 1.97
CA ARG A 110 20.39 14.16 3.09
C ARG A 110 19.80 13.74 4.44
N VAL A 111 18.89 12.78 4.43
CA VAL A 111 18.24 12.28 5.65
C VAL A 111 19.29 11.61 6.54
N ASN A 112 19.36 12.04 7.79
CA ASN A 112 20.19 11.40 8.81
C ASN A 112 19.48 10.12 9.30
N ALA A 113 19.60 9.06 8.51
CA ALA A 113 19.01 7.77 8.84
C ALA A 113 19.89 6.96 9.80
N ASN A 114 19.28 6.17 10.69
CA ASN A 114 19.99 5.15 11.46
C ASN A 114 20.71 4.17 10.50
N SER A 115 21.75 3.51 11.00
CA SER A 115 22.49 2.50 10.20
C SER A 115 21.87 1.12 10.29
N GLU A 116 21.05 0.89 11.30
CA GLU A 116 20.41 -0.38 11.60
C GLU A 116 18.91 -0.16 11.65
N GLY A 117 18.16 -1.18 11.18
CA GLY A 117 16.71 -1.22 11.36
C GLY A 117 16.35 -1.69 12.77
N THR A 118 15.13 -1.39 13.19
CA THR A 118 14.54 -1.94 14.41
C THR A 118 13.31 -2.78 14.08
N ALA A 119 12.84 -3.57 15.03
CA ALA A 119 11.60 -4.34 14.88
C ALA A 119 10.76 -4.19 16.15
N LEU A 120 9.49 -3.81 15.99
CA LEU A 120 8.56 -3.54 17.09
C LEU A 120 7.26 -4.31 16.92
N ARG A 121 6.65 -4.65 18.04
CA ARG A 121 5.30 -5.21 18.10
C ARG A 121 4.27 -4.09 18.26
N LEU A 122 3.02 -4.36 17.86
CA LEU A 122 1.94 -3.39 18.05
C LEU A 122 1.60 -3.13 19.52
N ASP A 123 1.91 -4.05 20.43
CA ASP A 123 1.71 -3.89 21.87
C ASP A 123 2.84 -3.12 22.58
N ASP A 124 3.91 -2.76 21.87
CA ASP A 124 4.98 -1.89 22.39
C ASP A 124 4.60 -0.41 22.20
N ASP A 125 4.66 0.38 23.26
CA ASP A 125 4.38 1.81 23.21
C ASP A 125 5.40 2.60 22.39
N ALA A 126 6.61 2.09 22.24
CA ALA A 126 7.66 2.68 21.41
C ALA A 126 7.22 2.85 19.93
N ILE A 127 6.22 2.08 19.46
CA ILE A 127 5.71 2.19 18.08
C ILE A 127 5.26 3.63 17.73
N PHE A 128 4.79 4.41 18.71
CA PHE A 128 4.34 5.78 18.51
C PHE A 128 5.48 6.78 18.31
N ASP A 129 6.72 6.40 18.63
CA ASP A 129 7.92 7.19 18.38
C ASP A 129 8.51 6.93 16.97
N HIS A 130 7.98 5.94 16.25
CA HIS A 130 8.44 5.53 14.93
C HIS A 130 7.37 5.83 13.87
N PRO A 131 7.51 6.92 13.10
CA PRO A 131 6.47 7.35 12.15
C PRO A 131 6.31 6.45 10.94
N PHE A 132 7.28 5.56 10.68
CA PHE A 132 7.32 4.66 9.54
C PHE A 132 7.40 3.21 10.00
N LEU A 133 6.46 2.38 9.51
CA LEU A 133 6.46 0.93 9.70
C LEU A 133 6.49 0.21 8.36
N TYR A 134 7.23 -0.89 8.32
CA TYR A 134 7.27 -1.82 7.18
C TYR A 134 6.80 -3.20 7.63
N ALA A 135 5.86 -3.78 6.91
CA ALA A 135 5.36 -5.12 7.14
C ALA A 135 5.45 -5.94 5.84
N VAL A 136 6.23 -7.00 5.87
CA VAL A 136 6.45 -7.92 4.75
C VAL A 136 5.60 -9.17 4.94
N GLU A 137 5.25 -9.88 3.84
CA GLU A 137 4.53 -11.16 3.85
C GLU A 137 3.18 -11.13 4.60
N VAL A 138 2.50 -10.01 4.51
CA VAL A 138 1.25 -9.73 5.25
C VAL A 138 0.06 -10.58 4.79
N GLY A 139 0.21 -11.36 3.74
CA GLY A 139 -0.80 -12.33 3.31
C GLY A 139 -1.09 -13.41 4.36
N GLY A 140 -0.12 -13.65 5.24
CA GLY A 140 -0.24 -14.61 6.34
C GLY A 140 -0.36 -13.99 7.74
N TRP A 141 -0.45 -12.68 7.88
CA TRP A 141 -0.51 -12.04 9.19
C TRP A 141 -1.83 -12.25 9.94
N PHE A 142 -1.75 -12.15 11.25
CA PHE A 142 -2.92 -12.11 12.11
C PHE A 142 -2.78 -10.93 13.07
N LEU A 143 -3.81 -10.09 13.12
CA LEU A 143 -3.93 -9.03 14.11
C LEU A 143 -5.12 -9.38 15.03
N SER A 144 -4.90 -9.43 16.34
CA SER A 144 -5.97 -9.49 17.32
C SER A 144 -6.78 -8.19 17.30
N ASP A 145 -7.92 -8.17 17.97
CA ASP A 145 -8.74 -6.94 18.03
C ASP A 145 -7.98 -5.80 18.73
N GLU A 146 -7.15 -6.12 19.73
CA GLU A 146 -6.30 -5.17 20.43
C GLU A 146 -5.19 -4.63 19.52
N GLU A 147 -4.48 -5.51 18.81
CA GLU A 147 -3.45 -5.12 17.86
C GLU A 147 -4.03 -4.30 16.69
N ALA A 148 -5.21 -4.67 16.19
CA ALA A 148 -5.90 -3.91 15.16
C ALA A 148 -6.30 -2.50 15.65
N HIS A 149 -6.78 -2.38 16.89
CA HIS A 149 -7.07 -1.08 17.51
C HIS A 149 -5.80 -0.23 17.66
N ARG A 150 -4.70 -0.83 18.12
CA ARG A 150 -3.41 -0.15 18.27
C ARG A 150 -2.84 0.32 16.93
N LEU A 151 -2.92 -0.51 15.89
CA LEU A 151 -2.49 -0.12 14.54
C LEU A 151 -3.36 1.03 14.01
N ARG A 152 -4.68 0.98 14.22
CA ARG A 152 -5.57 2.11 13.88
C ARG A 152 -5.16 3.39 14.59
N GLU A 153 -4.92 3.32 15.90
CA GLU A 153 -4.48 4.47 16.70
C GLU A 153 -3.15 5.03 16.18
N TYR A 154 -2.19 4.16 15.89
CA TYR A 154 -0.90 4.54 15.29
C TYR A 154 -1.09 5.32 13.97
N LEU A 155 -1.89 4.78 13.06
CA LEU A 155 -2.15 5.40 11.76
C LEU A 155 -2.94 6.72 11.89
N ASP A 156 -3.93 6.77 12.78
CA ASP A 156 -4.74 7.98 13.03
C ASP A 156 -3.94 9.09 13.72
N ARG A 157 -2.85 8.76 14.44
CA ARG A 157 -1.92 9.72 15.02
C ARG A 157 -0.87 10.25 14.05
N GLY A 158 -0.86 9.80 12.81
CA GLY A 158 0.10 10.24 11.79
C GLY A 158 1.13 9.19 11.38
N GLY A 159 1.07 7.98 11.93
CA GLY A 159 1.89 6.88 11.51
C GLY A 159 1.65 6.50 10.04
N PHE A 160 2.66 5.88 9.44
CA PHE A 160 2.65 5.46 8.04
C PHE A 160 3.08 4.00 7.95
N LEU A 161 2.27 3.17 7.29
CA LEU A 161 2.53 1.75 7.10
C LEU A 161 2.77 1.44 5.63
N VAL A 162 3.87 0.79 5.33
CA VAL A 162 4.13 0.14 4.04
C VAL A 162 3.96 -1.36 4.21
N VAL A 163 3.12 -1.98 3.41
CA VAL A 163 2.98 -3.44 3.32
C VAL A 163 3.46 -3.92 1.97
N ASP A 164 4.20 -5.02 1.95
CA ASP A 164 4.94 -5.49 0.79
C ASP A 164 5.01 -7.03 0.76
N ASP A 165 5.41 -7.59 -0.36
CA ASP A 165 5.71 -9.00 -0.58
C ASP A 165 4.58 -9.95 -0.16
N PHE A 166 3.44 -9.80 -0.80
CA PHE A 166 2.34 -10.77 -0.72
C PHE A 166 1.60 -10.83 -2.05
N HIS A 167 1.15 -12.03 -2.42
CA HIS A 167 0.84 -12.32 -3.80
C HIS A 167 -0.44 -13.14 -3.97
N GLY A 168 -1.20 -12.74 -4.99
CA GLY A 168 -2.38 -13.48 -5.44
C GLY A 168 -3.59 -13.38 -4.53
N THR A 169 -4.67 -13.99 -4.99
CA THR A 169 -5.98 -13.87 -4.36
C THR A 169 -6.01 -14.40 -2.93
N PHE A 170 -5.32 -15.51 -2.67
CA PHE A 170 -5.34 -16.14 -1.35
C PHE A 170 -4.68 -15.26 -0.28
N GLU A 171 -3.52 -14.69 -0.57
CA GLU A 171 -2.82 -13.81 0.37
C GLU A 171 -3.50 -12.46 0.51
N TRP A 172 -4.13 -11.97 -0.57
CA TRP A 172 -4.98 -10.79 -0.48
C TRP A 172 -6.12 -10.94 0.53
N GLU A 173 -6.81 -12.08 0.53
CA GLU A 173 -7.88 -12.35 1.50
C GLU A 173 -7.32 -12.49 2.93
N GLY A 174 -6.13 -13.08 3.11
CA GLY A 174 -5.44 -13.13 4.40
C GLY A 174 -5.10 -11.74 4.93
N PHE A 175 -4.55 -10.87 4.07
CA PHE A 175 -4.30 -9.47 4.39
C PHE A 175 -5.59 -8.74 4.81
N LEU A 176 -6.64 -8.87 4.01
CA LEU A 176 -7.94 -8.24 4.27
C LEU A 176 -8.58 -8.69 5.58
N ALA A 177 -8.41 -9.96 5.97
CA ALA A 177 -8.99 -10.49 7.20
C ALA A 177 -8.55 -9.69 8.44
N SER A 178 -7.29 -9.20 8.46
CA SER A 178 -6.78 -8.33 9.52
C SER A 178 -7.07 -6.85 9.27
N MET A 179 -6.87 -6.34 8.04
CA MET A 179 -7.10 -4.91 7.75
C MET A 179 -8.53 -4.45 7.93
N ARG A 180 -9.52 -5.31 7.71
CA ARG A 180 -10.94 -5.01 7.99
C ARG A 180 -11.23 -4.79 9.48
N ARG A 181 -10.38 -5.29 10.38
CA ARG A 181 -10.47 -4.98 11.82
C ARG A 181 -9.84 -3.63 12.14
N VAL A 182 -8.77 -3.27 11.45
CA VAL A 182 -8.12 -1.96 11.59
C VAL A 182 -9.04 -0.86 11.06
N TYR A 183 -9.49 -1.01 9.82
CA TYR A 183 -10.35 -0.04 9.12
C TYR A 183 -11.57 -0.71 8.47
N PRO A 184 -12.64 -0.98 9.24
CA PRO A 184 -13.87 -1.53 8.69
C PRO A 184 -14.64 -0.52 7.80
N ASP A 185 -14.35 0.76 7.96
CA ASP A 185 -15.05 1.91 7.42
C ASP A 185 -14.27 2.67 6.32
N ARG A 186 -13.01 2.31 6.07
CA ARG A 186 -12.18 2.98 5.06
C ARG A 186 -11.91 2.04 3.87
N PRO A 187 -12.12 2.52 2.64
CA PRO A 187 -11.83 1.72 1.46
C PRO A 187 -10.33 1.61 1.20
N ILE A 188 -9.91 0.46 0.69
CA ILE A 188 -8.63 0.31 0.02
C ILE A 188 -8.86 0.75 -1.43
N VAL A 189 -8.04 1.68 -1.91
CA VAL A 189 -8.15 2.25 -3.26
C VAL A 189 -6.90 1.98 -4.07
N GLU A 190 -7.04 1.86 -5.39
CA GLU A 190 -5.91 1.86 -6.31
C GLU A 190 -5.37 3.29 -6.39
N LEU A 191 -4.08 3.49 -6.12
CA LEU A 191 -3.45 4.81 -6.15
C LEU A 191 -3.28 5.26 -7.61
N PRO A 192 -3.82 6.41 -8.02
CA PRO A 192 -3.62 6.91 -9.38
C PRO A 192 -2.14 7.30 -9.60
N VAL A 193 -1.71 7.34 -10.86
CA VAL A 193 -0.33 7.78 -11.20
C VAL A 193 -0.05 9.20 -10.72
N SER A 194 -1.10 10.03 -10.66
CA SER A 194 -1.02 11.43 -10.20
C SER A 194 -1.03 11.58 -8.69
N ASP A 195 -1.03 10.47 -7.92
CA ASP A 195 -0.95 10.55 -6.46
C ASP A 195 0.36 11.19 -6.03
N GLU A 196 0.30 12.07 -5.03
CA GLU A 196 1.46 12.82 -4.53
C GLU A 196 2.61 11.92 -4.09
N LEU A 197 2.29 10.74 -3.55
CA LEU A 197 3.28 9.74 -3.15
C LEU A 197 4.31 9.45 -4.25
N PHE A 198 3.88 9.44 -5.51
CA PHE A 198 4.74 9.12 -6.65
C PHE A 198 5.52 10.31 -7.20
N HIS A 199 5.42 11.50 -6.57
CA HIS A 199 6.01 12.74 -7.04
C HIS A 199 6.76 13.54 -5.95
N VAL A 200 6.97 12.94 -4.76
CA VAL A 200 7.63 13.63 -3.62
C VAL A 200 9.05 14.05 -3.97
N VAL A 201 9.84 13.13 -4.57
CA VAL A 201 11.22 13.37 -5.01
C VAL A 201 11.44 12.88 -6.42
N TYR A 202 10.97 11.68 -6.70
CA TYR A 202 11.08 11.04 -8.01
C TYR A 202 9.70 10.97 -8.65
N ASP A 203 9.62 11.27 -9.95
CA ASP A 203 8.43 11.03 -10.75
C ASP A 203 8.37 9.54 -11.13
N LEU A 204 7.47 8.79 -10.46
CA LEU A 204 7.33 7.34 -10.60
C LEU A 204 6.12 7.02 -11.48
N ILE A 205 6.26 7.22 -12.77
CA ILE A 205 5.20 7.04 -13.77
C ILE A 205 5.11 5.56 -14.20
N GLU A 206 6.28 4.91 -14.35
CA GLU A 206 6.36 3.51 -14.74
C GLU A 206 6.13 2.60 -13.55
N ARG A 207 5.28 1.59 -13.74
CA ARG A 207 4.86 0.67 -12.68
C ARG A 207 5.06 -0.80 -13.08
N PRO A 208 6.29 -1.21 -13.41
CA PRO A 208 6.57 -2.61 -13.66
C PRO A 208 6.44 -3.41 -12.37
N GLN A 209 6.10 -4.68 -12.49
CA GLN A 209 6.16 -5.60 -11.36
C GLN A 209 7.61 -5.76 -10.89
N ILE A 210 7.87 -5.50 -9.62
CA ILE A 210 9.15 -5.75 -8.97
C ILE A 210 9.08 -7.16 -8.41
N PRO A 211 9.83 -8.13 -8.98
CA PRO A 211 9.74 -9.53 -8.61
C PRO A 211 10.69 -9.89 -7.48
N SER A 212 10.49 -11.08 -6.89
CA SER A 212 11.52 -11.75 -6.12
C SER A 212 12.78 -12.05 -6.95
N ILE A 213 13.90 -12.34 -6.29
CA ILE A 213 15.15 -12.75 -6.99
C ILE A 213 14.92 -13.95 -7.89
N TYR A 214 14.12 -14.92 -7.47
CA TYR A 214 13.77 -16.06 -8.30
C TYR A 214 12.98 -15.63 -9.55
N GLY A 215 12.03 -14.72 -9.38
CA GLY A 215 11.27 -14.13 -10.49
C GLY A 215 12.17 -13.38 -11.47
N ALA A 216 13.08 -12.57 -10.93
CA ALA A 216 14.07 -11.81 -11.71
C ALA A 216 14.97 -12.73 -12.54
N MET A 217 15.47 -13.84 -11.95
CA MET A 217 16.34 -14.81 -12.63
C MET A 217 15.62 -15.63 -13.70
N THR A 218 14.36 -15.96 -13.50
CA THR A 218 13.60 -16.83 -14.40
C THR A 218 12.78 -16.07 -15.44
N GLY A 219 12.64 -14.76 -15.28
CA GLY A 219 11.77 -13.92 -16.09
C GLY A 219 10.27 -14.08 -15.78
N ARG A 220 9.92 -14.84 -14.74
CA ARG A 220 8.57 -14.95 -14.22
C ARG A 220 8.37 -13.95 -13.10
N THR A 221 7.93 -12.75 -13.43
CA THR A 221 7.83 -11.64 -12.48
C THR A 221 6.71 -11.78 -11.44
N TRP A 222 5.79 -12.73 -11.62
CA TRP A 222 4.63 -12.94 -10.75
C TRP A 222 4.76 -14.20 -9.91
N GLU A 223 4.17 -14.17 -8.74
CA GLU A 223 3.99 -15.32 -7.87
C GLU A 223 2.51 -15.69 -7.76
N ARG A 224 2.22 -16.98 -7.47
CA ARG A 224 0.86 -17.52 -7.39
C ARG A 224 0.00 -17.12 -8.60
N ASP A 225 -1.16 -16.49 -8.36
CA ASP A 225 -2.03 -15.88 -9.36
C ASP A 225 -1.91 -14.35 -9.41
N GLY A 226 -0.84 -13.78 -8.83
CA GLY A 226 -0.55 -12.35 -8.75
C GLY A 226 0.05 -11.75 -10.02
N TYR A 227 -0.60 -11.90 -11.16
CA TYR A 227 -0.06 -11.52 -12.48
C TYR A 227 0.13 -10.02 -12.70
N THR A 228 -0.58 -9.19 -11.94
CA THR A 228 -0.57 -7.73 -12.12
C THR A 228 -0.14 -7.04 -10.84
N PRO A 229 0.86 -6.16 -10.87
CA PRO A 229 1.25 -5.36 -9.72
C PRO A 229 0.20 -4.29 -9.42
N HIS A 230 0.01 -3.99 -8.15
CA HIS A 230 -0.93 -2.96 -7.69
C HIS A 230 -0.30 -2.10 -6.61
N TRP A 231 -0.40 -0.79 -6.79
CA TRP A 231 -0.14 0.20 -5.75
C TRP A 231 -1.46 0.65 -5.17
N ARG A 232 -1.81 0.12 -4.02
CA ARG A 232 -3.04 0.47 -3.32
C ARG A 232 -2.74 1.24 -2.06
N GLY A 233 -3.77 1.84 -1.47
CA GLY A 233 -3.59 2.55 -0.22
C GLY A 233 -4.88 2.79 0.53
N ILE A 234 -4.71 3.27 1.77
CA ILE A 234 -5.81 3.72 2.63
C ILE A 234 -5.49 5.14 3.05
N TYR A 235 -6.43 6.05 2.82
CA TYR A 235 -6.34 7.43 3.28
C TYR A 235 -6.98 7.57 4.66
N ASP A 236 -6.40 8.41 5.50
CA ASP A 236 -6.99 8.78 6.78
C ASP A 236 -8.19 9.75 6.61
N ALA A 237 -8.82 10.14 7.72
CA ALA A 237 -9.98 11.05 7.71
C ALA A 237 -9.63 12.46 7.19
N ASN A 238 -8.36 12.82 7.13
CA ASN A 238 -7.87 14.11 6.65
C ASN A 238 -7.46 14.08 5.18
N GLY A 239 -7.53 12.91 4.52
CA GLY A 239 -7.10 12.71 3.15
C GLY A 239 -5.59 12.49 3.00
N ARG A 240 -4.85 12.22 4.09
CA ARG A 240 -3.44 11.81 4.06
C ARG A 240 -3.38 10.30 3.81
N LEU A 241 -2.50 9.85 2.93
CA LEU A 241 -2.24 8.43 2.73
C LEU A 241 -1.55 7.87 3.98
N SER A 242 -2.17 6.93 4.66
CA SER A 242 -1.65 6.33 5.90
C SER A 242 -1.13 4.91 5.72
N VAL A 243 -1.61 4.19 4.71
CA VAL A 243 -1.14 2.84 4.37
C VAL A 243 -0.85 2.76 2.88
N VAL A 244 0.35 2.33 2.53
CA VAL A 244 0.75 1.96 1.16
C VAL A 244 0.79 0.45 1.05
N ILE A 245 0.21 -0.06 -0.02
CA ILE A 245 0.06 -1.49 -0.25
C ILE A 245 0.69 -1.83 -1.60
N ASN A 246 1.86 -2.45 -1.55
CA ASN A 246 2.59 -3.00 -2.70
C ASN A 246 2.14 -4.44 -2.93
N PHE A 247 1.04 -4.61 -3.62
CA PHE A 247 0.45 -5.93 -3.83
C PHE A 247 0.93 -6.58 -5.13
N ASN A 248 1.32 -7.85 -5.06
CA ASN A 248 1.96 -8.62 -6.12
C ASN A 248 3.34 -8.05 -6.52
N MET A 249 4.09 -7.61 -5.54
CA MET A 249 5.45 -7.08 -5.69
C MET A 249 6.30 -7.50 -4.51
N ASP A 250 7.60 -7.41 -4.68
CA ASP A 250 8.61 -7.76 -3.70
C ASP A 250 9.73 -6.70 -3.75
N MET A 251 9.52 -5.62 -2.99
CA MET A 251 10.54 -4.58 -2.89
C MET A 251 11.64 -4.97 -1.90
N GLY A 252 11.31 -5.84 -0.94
CA GLY A 252 12.24 -6.38 0.02
C GLY A 252 13.38 -7.10 -0.66
N ASP A 253 13.10 -8.04 -1.57
CA ASP A 253 14.09 -8.76 -2.39
C ASP A 253 14.93 -7.81 -3.27
N ALA A 254 14.30 -6.75 -3.81
CA ALA A 254 15.02 -5.77 -4.60
C ALA A 254 16.04 -4.95 -3.79
N TRP A 255 15.82 -4.80 -2.48
CA TRP A 255 16.79 -4.19 -1.56
C TRP A 255 17.78 -5.22 -1.02
N GLU A 256 17.33 -6.41 -0.59
CA GLU A 256 18.19 -7.50 -0.11
C GLU A 256 19.27 -7.84 -1.12
N HIS A 257 18.87 -7.96 -2.37
CA HIS A 257 19.77 -8.34 -3.47
C HIS A 257 20.34 -7.16 -4.26
N ALA A 258 20.42 -5.97 -3.65
CA ALA A 258 20.88 -4.75 -4.32
C ALA A 258 22.33 -4.83 -4.83
N ASP A 259 23.17 -5.65 -4.23
CA ASP A 259 24.56 -5.89 -4.61
C ASP A 259 24.74 -7.17 -5.45
N SER A 260 23.67 -7.95 -5.66
CA SER A 260 23.70 -9.18 -6.43
C SER A 260 23.70 -8.90 -7.93
N PRO A 261 24.66 -9.47 -8.70
CA PRO A 261 24.64 -9.38 -10.14
C PRO A 261 23.48 -10.15 -10.80
N GLN A 262 22.76 -10.97 -10.03
CA GLN A 262 21.62 -11.75 -10.49
C GLN A 262 20.32 -10.96 -10.44
N TYR A 263 20.26 -9.88 -9.64
CA TYR A 263 19.09 -9.02 -9.58
C TYR A 263 19.24 -7.82 -10.53
N PRO A 264 18.26 -7.54 -11.42
CA PRO A 264 18.39 -6.47 -12.41
C PRO A 264 18.50 -5.08 -11.78
N GLN A 265 19.62 -4.41 -11.96
CA GLN A 265 19.88 -3.06 -11.42
C GLN A 265 18.77 -2.04 -11.70
N PRO A 266 18.08 -2.01 -12.86
CA PRO A 266 16.97 -1.07 -13.06
C PRO A 266 15.80 -1.28 -12.09
N LEU A 267 15.50 -2.53 -11.69
CA LEU A 267 14.45 -2.85 -10.74
C LEU A 267 14.86 -2.48 -9.32
N THR A 268 16.10 -2.79 -8.92
CA THR A 268 16.69 -2.31 -7.66
C THR A 268 16.62 -0.78 -7.57
N ALA A 269 17.08 -0.07 -8.61
CA ALA A 269 17.05 1.39 -8.63
C ALA A 269 15.62 1.96 -8.52
N LEU A 270 14.65 1.28 -9.11
CA LEU A 270 13.24 1.65 -9.01
C LEU A 270 12.69 1.43 -7.60
N ALA A 271 12.97 0.27 -6.97
CA ALA A 271 12.57 -0.02 -5.60
C ALA A 271 13.15 0.99 -4.59
N TYR A 272 14.40 1.42 -4.77
CA TYR A 272 14.98 2.52 -3.97
C TYR A 272 14.24 3.85 -4.15
N ARG A 273 13.85 4.20 -5.37
CA ARG A 273 13.10 5.44 -5.63
C ARG A 273 11.72 5.41 -4.98
N TYR A 274 11.02 4.26 -5.03
CA TYR A 274 9.76 4.07 -4.31
C TYR A 274 9.97 4.25 -2.80
N ALA A 275 10.96 3.57 -2.21
CA ALA A 275 11.23 3.68 -0.78
C ALA A 275 11.56 5.12 -0.35
N ILE A 276 12.35 5.86 -1.14
CA ILE A 276 12.69 7.27 -0.84
C ILE A 276 11.45 8.16 -0.91
N ASN A 277 10.58 7.96 -1.90
CA ASN A 277 9.32 8.68 -1.96
C ASN A 277 8.43 8.37 -0.75
N TYR A 278 8.28 7.11 -0.38
CA TYR A 278 7.47 6.68 0.78
C TYR A 278 8.00 7.26 2.08
N LEU A 279 9.32 7.18 2.28
CA LEU A 279 9.99 7.74 3.45
C LEU A 279 9.76 9.25 3.55
N LEU A 280 10.03 10.00 2.49
CA LEU A 280 9.91 11.46 2.53
C LEU A 280 8.44 11.91 2.58
N TYR A 281 7.51 11.15 2.00
CA TYR A 281 6.08 11.35 2.21
C TYR A 281 5.73 11.22 3.69
N SER A 282 6.16 10.13 4.35
CA SER A 282 5.88 9.90 5.77
C SER A 282 6.46 10.96 6.71
N MET A 283 7.57 11.61 6.32
CA MET A 283 8.20 12.68 7.10
C MET A 283 7.56 14.05 6.88
N SER A 284 6.80 14.26 5.80
CA SER A 284 6.28 15.58 5.42
C SER A 284 4.76 15.71 5.55
N HIS A 285 4.06 14.63 5.78
CA HIS A 285 2.61 14.53 5.87
C HIS A 285 2.17 13.90 7.17
#